data_53ae25d22b15b049ba71650c516f3e6a
#
_entry.id   53ae25d22b15b049ba71650c516f3e6a
#
_cell.length_a   1.000
_cell.length_b   1.000
_cell.length_c   1.000
_cell.angle_alpha   90.00
_cell.angle_beta   90.00
_cell.angle_gamma   90.00
#
_symmetry.space_group_name_H-M   'P 1'
#
loop_
_entity.id
_entity.type
_entity.pdbx_description
1 polymer ?
#
loop_
_entity_poly.entity_id
_entity_poly.type
_entity_poly.pdbx_seq_one_letter_code
_entity_poly.pdbx_strand_id
1 'polypeptide(L)'
;MKKIEAIIKPFKLNDVKTALNEIGIQGMTVSEVKGFGRQKGHTEIYRGSEYTVDFLPKIKIETVLPDAQVPQAVQAIIAAAKTGKIGDGKVFVSTIDDAYRIRTEEQGDTAV
;
A
#
# COMPACT_ATOMS: atom_id res chain seq x y z
N MET A 1 17.10 6.68 -0.61
CA MET A 1 15.79 6.40 0.01
C MET A 1 14.71 6.35 -1.02
N LYS A 2 13.80 5.40 -0.86
CA LYS A 2 12.62 5.27 -1.71
C LYS A 2 11.37 5.16 -0.86
N LYS A 3 10.27 5.71 -1.36
CA LYS A 3 8.95 5.46 -0.80
C LYS A 3 8.29 4.34 -1.59
N ILE A 4 7.80 3.34 -0.88
CA ILE A 4 6.94 2.30 -1.42
C ILE A 4 5.52 2.66 -1.03
N GLU A 5 4.64 2.68 -2.02
CA GLU A 5 3.21 2.92 -1.82
C GLU A 5 2.47 1.77 -2.47
N ALA A 6 1.81 0.97 -1.66
CA ALA A 6 1.07 -0.20 -2.12
C ALA A 6 -0.42 0.03 -1.95
N ILE A 7 -1.17 -0.19 -3.02
CA ILE A 7 -2.63 -0.17 -3.00
C ILE A 7 -3.08 -1.61 -3.11
N ILE A 8 -3.75 -2.12 -2.10
CA ILE A 8 -4.09 -3.53 -1.98
C ILE A 8 -5.56 -3.74 -1.60
N LYS A 9 -6.04 -4.97 -1.76
CA LYS A 9 -7.35 -5.37 -1.24
C LYS A 9 -7.35 -5.29 0.30
N PRO A 10 -8.43 -4.80 0.93
CA PRO A 10 -8.46 -4.60 2.38
C PRO A 10 -8.15 -5.85 3.20
N PHE A 11 -8.63 -7.02 2.78
CA PHE A 11 -8.42 -8.25 3.53
C PHE A 11 -6.98 -8.77 3.46
N LYS A 12 -6.13 -8.16 2.66
CA LYS A 12 -4.70 -8.50 2.55
C LYS A 12 -3.79 -7.68 3.47
N LEU A 13 -4.35 -6.71 4.20
CA LEU A 13 -3.54 -5.83 5.05
C LEU A 13 -2.67 -6.60 6.05
N ASN A 14 -3.27 -7.54 6.79
CA ASN A 14 -2.51 -8.27 7.80
C ASN A 14 -1.43 -9.16 7.18
N ASP A 15 -1.71 -9.78 6.04
CA ASP A 15 -0.72 -10.60 5.34
C ASP A 15 0.49 -9.77 4.90
N VAL A 16 0.26 -8.58 4.36
CA VAL A 16 1.32 -7.68 3.93
C VAL A 16 2.11 -7.15 5.12
N LYS A 17 1.42 -6.74 6.18
CA LYS A 17 2.06 -6.28 7.42
C LYS A 17 2.99 -7.36 7.98
N THR A 18 2.50 -8.59 8.07
CA THR A 18 3.30 -9.72 8.57
C THR A 18 4.52 -9.97 7.68
N ALA A 19 4.33 -9.97 6.37
CA ALA A 19 5.43 -10.19 5.43
C ALA A 19 6.52 -9.12 5.54
N LEU A 20 6.14 -7.86 5.70
CA LEU A 20 7.09 -6.77 5.88
C LEU A 20 7.82 -6.87 7.22
N ASN A 21 7.12 -7.21 8.30
CA ASN A 21 7.74 -7.39 9.61
C ASN A 21 8.74 -8.53 9.61
N GLU A 22 8.47 -9.62 8.91
CA GLU A 22 9.38 -10.76 8.80
C GLU A 22 10.72 -10.41 8.16
N ILE A 23 10.77 -9.41 7.31
CA ILE A 23 12.02 -8.94 6.70
C ILE A 23 12.58 -7.70 7.42
N GLY A 24 12.08 -7.39 8.61
CA GLY A 24 12.62 -6.35 9.46
C GLY A 24 12.07 -4.95 9.22
N ILE A 25 11.03 -4.81 8.42
CA ILE A 25 10.39 -3.52 8.16
C ILE A 25 9.20 -3.37 9.09
N GLN A 26 9.29 -2.40 10.02
CA GLN A 26 8.27 -2.19 11.05
C GLN A 26 7.50 -0.89 10.86
N GLY A 27 8.13 0.14 10.31
CA GLY A 27 7.52 1.44 10.12
C GLY A 27 6.70 1.50 8.85
N MET A 28 5.40 1.70 8.98
CA MET A 28 4.51 1.88 7.84
C MET A 28 3.32 2.73 8.23
N THR A 29 2.78 3.45 7.25
CA THR A 29 1.56 4.24 7.41
C THR A 29 0.46 3.58 6.60
N VAL A 30 -0.70 3.41 7.20
CA VAL A 30 -1.84 2.74 6.57
C VAL A 30 -3.00 3.72 6.47
N SER A 31 -3.61 3.79 5.30
CA SER A 31 -4.81 4.60 5.06
C SER A 31 -5.86 3.77 4.34
N GLU A 32 -7.12 4.04 4.68
CA GLU A 32 -8.24 3.54 3.91
C GLU A 32 -8.49 4.49 2.75
N VAL A 33 -8.57 3.94 1.54
CA VAL A 33 -8.77 4.71 0.32
C VAL A 33 -9.84 4.05 -0.53
N LYS A 34 -10.30 4.76 -1.54
CA LYS A 34 -11.23 4.21 -2.52
C LYS A 34 -10.57 4.23 -3.88
N GLY A 35 -10.69 3.13 -4.60
CA GLY A 35 -10.09 3.00 -5.92
C GLY A 35 -11.13 2.72 -6.99
N PHE A 36 -10.82 3.17 -8.20
CA PHE A 36 -11.56 2.83 -9.40
C PHE A 36 -10.58 2.18 -10.37
N GLY A 37 -10.96 1.04 -10.93
CA GLY A 37 -10.10 0.32 -11.85
C GLY A 37 -10.85 -0.81 -12.55
N ARG A 38 -10.12 -1.80 -13.03
CA ARG A 38 -10.69 -2.92 -13.77
C ARG A 38 -11.66 -3.77 -12.98
N GLN A 39 -11.55 -3.77 -11.64
CA GLN A 39 -12.41 -4.58 -10.78
C GLN A 39 -13.87 -4.11 -10.84
N LYS A 40 -14.11 -2.84 -11.14
CA LYS A 40 -15.43 -2.21 -11.19
C LYS A 40 -16.20 -2.36 -9.88
N GLY A 41 -17.13 -1.47 -9.65
CA GLY A 41 -18.07 -1.54 -8.56
C GLY A 41 -19.26 -2.41 -8.88
N HIS A 42 -20.26 -2.33 -8.04
CA HIS A 42 -21.53 -3.02 -8.20
C HIS A 42 -22.64 -2.01 -8.44
N THR A 43 -23.79 -2.53 -8.88
CA THR A 43 -24.99 -1.71 -9.09
C THR A 43 -25.83 -1.69 -7.81
N GLU A 44 -26.27 -0.51 -7.43
CA GLU A 44 -27.18 -0.32 -6.29
C GLU A 44 -28.46 0.38 -6.76
N ILE A 45 -29.53 0.19 -6.01
CA ILE A 45 -30.81 0.86 -6.25
C ILE A 45 -31.05 1.87 -5.11
N TYR A 46 -31.29 3.12 -5.49
CA TYR A 46 -31.60 4.17 -4.54
C TYR A 46 -32.82 4.95 -5.01
N ARG A 47 -33.85 5.02 -4.17
CA ARG A 47 -35.13 5.71 -4.50
C ARG A 47 -35.73 5.27 -5.84
N GLY A 48 -35.60 3.97 -6.16
CA GLY A 48 -36.13 3.42 -7.42
C GLY A 48 -35.25 3.67 -8.64
N SER A 49 -34.13 4.34 -8.48
CA SER A 49 -33.17 4.54 -9.56
C SER A 49 -31.95 3.66 -9.36
N GLU A 50 -31.55 2.98 -10.42
CA GLU A 50 -30.38 2.13 -10.44
C GLU A 50 -29.15 2.96 -10.80
N TYR A 51 -28.05 2.75 -10.07
CA TYR A 51 -26.77 3.39 -10.39
C TYR A 51 -25.61 2.48 -10.06
N THR A 52 -24.48 2.68 -10.75
CA THR A 52 -23.28 1.88 -10.56
C THR A 52 -22.39 2.50 -9.49
N VAL A 53 -21.95 1.69 -8.54
CA VAL A 53 -20.94 2.09 -7.57
C VAL A 53 -19.57 1.78 -8.17
N ASP A 54 -18.84 2.83 -8.57
CA ASP A 54 -17.60 2.69 -9.31
C ASP A 54 -16.37 2.59 -8.42
N PHE A 55 -16.46 3.10 -7.18
CA PHE A 55 -15.33 3.11 -6.26
C PHE A 55 -15.43 1.97 -5.25
N LEU A 56 -14.32 1.27 -5.08
CA LEU A 56 -14.20 0.15 -4.16
C LEU A 56 -13.21 0.50 -3.04
N PRO A 57 -13.45 0.00 -1.82
CA PRO A 57 -12.49 0.19 -0.73
C PRO A 57 -11.18 -0.51 -1.03
N LYS A 58 -10.09 0.16 -0.73
CA LYS A 58 -8.72 -0.33 -0.83
C LYS A 58 -7.95 0.14 0.40
N ILE A 59 -6.81 -0.48 0.62
CA ILE A 59 -5.86 -0.03 1.64
C ILE A 59 -4.61 0.50 0.93
N LYS A 60 -4.12 1.63 1.41
CA LYS A 60 -2.83 2.16 1.00
C LYS A 60 -1.84 1.98 2.14
N ILE A 61 -0.71 1.35 1.84
CA ILE A 61 0.41 1.19 2.76
C ILE A 61 1.57 2.01 2.21
N GLU A 62 2.14 2.86 3.05
CA GLU A 62 3.32 3.66 2.71
C GLU A 62 4.46 3.34 3.66
N THR A 63 5.64 3.14 3.12
CA THR A 63 6.87 3.01 3.90
C THR A 63 8.04 3.59 3.11
N VAL A 64 8.98 4.22 3.82
CA VAL A 64 10.18 4.78 3.22
C VAL A 64 11.37 3.97 3.71
N LEU A 65 12.20 3.54 2.78
CA LEU A 65 13.30 2.60 3.05
C LEU A 65 14.58 3.04 2.38
N PRO A 66 15.76 2.65 2.93
CA PRO A 66 16.99 2.71 2.18
C PRO A 66 16.89 1.90 0.88
N ASP A 67 17.58 2.34 -0.15
CA ASP A 67 17.50 1.74 -1.49
C ASP A 67 17.74 0.22 -1.48
N ALA A 68 18.67 -0.25 -0.66
CA ALA A 68 19.04 -1.66 -0.61
C ALA A 68 17.89 -2.58 -0.16
N GLN A 69 16.93 -2.07 0.61
CA GLN A 69 15.80 -2.86 1.11
C GLN A 69 14.62 -2.92 0.15
N VAL A 70 14.60 -2.07 -0.86
CA VAL A 70 13.43 -1.90 -1.73
C VAL A 70 13.06 -3.16 -2.50
N PRO A 71 13.99 -3.85 -3.20
CA PRO A 71 13.62 -5.05 -3.95
C PRO A 71 12.97 -6.12 -3.08
N GLN A 72 13.51 -6.38 -1.90
CA GLN A 72 12.98 -7.38 -0.97
C GLN A 72 11.60 -6.98 -0.46
N ALA A 73 11.39 -5.71 -0.14
CA ALA A 73 10.11 -5.21 0.33
C ALA A 73 9.03 -5.33 -0.75
N VAL A 74 9.35 -4.96 -1.98
CA VAL A 74 8.42 -5.08 -3.12
C VAL A 74 8.01 -6.53 -3.33
N GLN A 75 8.96 -7.46 -3.32
CA GLN A 75 8.67 -8.89 -3.47
C GLN A 75 7.79 -9.41 -2.34
N ALA A 76 8.06 -9.02 -1.11
CA ALA A 76 7.25 -9.43 0.04
C ALA A 76 5.81 -8.94 -0.08
N ILE A 77 5.62 -7.69 -0.49
CA ILE A 77 4.27 -7.12 -0.69
C ILE A 77 3.52 -7.87 -1.80
N ILE A 78 4.16 -8.09 -2.93
CA ILE A 78 3.54 -8.77 -4.07
C ILE A 78 3.13 -10.19 -3.67
N ALA A 79 4.02 -10.95 -3.05
CA ALA A 79 3.74 -12.32 -2.64
C ALA A 79 2.57 -12.39 -1.65
N ALA A 80 2.51 -11.46 -0.69
CA ALA A 80 1.48 -11.46 0.34
C ALA A 80 0.12 -10.95 -0.18
N ALA A 81 0.12 -9.98 -1.11
CA ALA A 81 -1.10 -9.31 -1.57
C ALA A 81 -1.75 -9.98 -2.78
N LYS A 82 -1.01 -10.79 -3.52
CA LYS A 82 -1.48 -11.37 -4.78
C LYS A 82 -2.56 -12.42 -4.57
N THR A 83 -3.68 -12.28 -5.28
CA THR A 83 -4.70 -13.32 -5.40
C THR A 83 -4.74 -13.92 -6.80
N GLY A 84 -4.16 -13.22 -7.78
CA GLY A 84 -4.24 -13.60 -9.19
C GLY A 84 -5.48 -13.09 -9.88
N LYS A 85 -6.32 -12.35 -9.18
CA LYS A 85 -7.59 -11.80 -9.71
C LYS A 85 -7.46 -10.30 -9.95
N ILE A 86 -8.34 -9.79 -10.82
CA ILE A 86 -8.45 -8.34 -11.05
C ILE A 86 -8.72 -7.63 -9.72
N GLY A 87 -8.06 -6.50 -9.52
CA GLY A 87 -8.22 -5.70 -8.32
C GLY A 87 -7.16 -5.94 -7.25
N ASP A 88 -6.15 -6.76 -7.53
CA ASP A 88 -5.05 -7.01 -6.60
C ASP A 88 -4.27 -5.76 -6.21
N GLY A 89 -4.27 -4.75 -7.07
CA GLY A 89 -3.63 -3.47 -6.79
C GLY A 89 -2.27 -3.31 -7.45
N LYS A 90 -1.52 -2.34 -6.94
CA LYS A 90 -0.21 -1.96 -7.51
C LYS A 90 0.72 -1.53 -6.41
N VAL A 91 2.01 -1.63 -6.71
CA VAL A 91 3.07 -1.09 -5.86
C VAL A 91 3.81 -0.02 -6.65
N PHE A 92 3.90 1.18 -6.06
CA PHE A 92 4.63 2.31 -6.64
C PHE A 92 5.89 2.55 -5.85
N VAL A 93 6.97 2.85 -6.54
CA VAL A 93 8.25 3.19 -5.93
C VAL A 93 8.68 4.55 -6.44
N SER A 94 8.97 5.47 -5.52
CA SER A 94 9.41 6.81 -5.86
C SER A 94 10.62 7.21 -5.03
N THR A 95 11.45 8.09 -5.59
CA THR A 95 12.61 8.62 -4.89
C THR A 95 12.17 9.63 -3.84
N ILE A 96 12.71 9.50 -2.64
CA ILE A 96 12.55 10.45 -1.55
C ILE A 96 13.86 11.24 -1.42
N ASP A 97 13.76 12.55 -1.50
CA ASP A 97 14.94 13.41 -1.43
C ASP A 97 15.57 13.39 -0.05
N ASP A 98 14.76 13.44 0.99
CA ASP A 98 15.24 13.46 2.36
C ASP A 98 14.14 13.01 3.33
N ALA A 99 14.56 12.65 4.54
CA ALA A 99 13.64 12.28 5.62
C ALA A 99 14.24 12.75 6.95
N TYR A 100 13.37 13.21 7.83
CA TYR A 100 13.74 13.66 9.18
C TYR A 100 12.86 12.99 10.20
N ARG A 101 13.45 12.38 11.22
CA ARG A 101 12.68 11.82 12.33
C ARG A 101 12.39 12.92 13.35
N ILE A 102 11.13 13.16 13.63
CA ILE A 102 10.74 14.31 14.47
C ILE A 102 11.33 14.21 15.88
N ARG A 103 11.24 13.03 16.51
CA ARG A 103 11.68 12.87 17.91
C ARG A 103 13.19 13.04 18.08
N THR A 104 13.96 12.47 17.17
CA THR A 104 15.44 12.39 17.32
C THR A 104 16.18 13.41 16.47
N GLU A 105 15.49 14.05 15.53
CA GLU A 105 16.08 14.95 14.53
C GLU A 105 17.09 14.26 13.61
N GLU A 106 17.10 12.91 13.60
CA GLU A 106 17.92 12.16 12.64
C GLU A 106 17.47 12.44 11.22
N GLN A 107 18.42 12.46 10.29
CA GLN A 107 18.22 12.82 8.90
C GLN A 107 18.75 11.73 7.98
N GLY A 108 18.12 11.56 6.83
CA GLY A 108 18.55 10.62 5.82
C GLY A 108 18.19 9.19 6.18
N ASP A 109 19.03 8.24 5.78
CA ASP A 109 18.77 6.80 5.94
C ASP A 109 18.57 6.38 7.40
N THR A 110 19.20 7.08 8.35
CA THR A 110 19.02 6.78 9.77
C THR A 110 17.65 7.21 10.31
N ALA A 111 16.92 8.04 9.55
CA ALA A 111 15.58 8.49 9.93
C ALA A 111 14.47 7.52 9.51
N VAL A 112 14.79 6.52 8.70
CA VAL A 112 13.80 5.59 8.13
C VAL A 112 14.08 4.14 8.48
#